data_96ca91cc7eae81686708e7be0eb8251e
#
_entry.id   96ca91cc7eae81686708e7be0eb8251e
#
_cell.length_a   1.000
_cell.length_b   1.000
_cell.length_c   1.000
_cell.angle_alpha   90.00
_cell.angle_beta   90.00
_cell.angle_gamma   90.00
#
_symmetry.space_group_name_H-M   'P 1'
#
loop_
_entity.id
_entity.type
_entity.pdbx_description
1 polymer ?
#
loop_
_entity_poly.entity_id
_entity_poly.type
_entity_poly.pdbx_seq_one_letter_code
_entity_poly.pdbx_strand_id
1 'polypeptide(L)'
;MQKEVYATGDADYAGRYVFSGYRTDTPVTFGNAVKQNYKITEQLTVDSLSDMTCVDSGKLKNMTEANAEGLGTTEQDVTSSTIHRMRLSYNKCSDTVAPTITYYDAGGNQQTMTAEIVSAYDTARNAYTSADQAADGVVYIPETGELILSDTAYGKLAGVKDNAATSDVDEGEIRVTYEKDAFEKNDLRPEHYFACTSGGIDYNAGYLTGATDDNSKQYISYDVGFNQSVRVNTLASELFTPALRRDMDDLISAIGDVDTMEKNISTLKDMLKKDPDNAELQERLDAANKSYTLMNDKMQKLFESSMTKAQGHLDLANSALTATGNRGSRVELVSNRLAKQ
;
A
#
# COMPACT_ATOMS: atom_id res chain seq x y z
N MET A 1 -8.20 1.51 14.96
CA MET A 1 -6.81 1.84 15.36
C MET A 1 -6.03 2.57 14.25
N GLN A 2 -5.71 1.96 13.08
CA GLN A 2 -4.92 2.62 12.02
C GLN A 2 -5.55 3.95 11.52
N LYS A 3 -6.86 3.98 11.21
CA LYS A 3 -7.58 5.20 10.81
C LYS A 3 -7.63 6.28 11.91
N GLU A 4 -7.54 5.89 13.16
CA GLU A 4 -7.46 6.83 14.30
C GLU A 4 -6.06 7.44 14.40
N VAL A 5 -5.00 6.66 14.10
CA VAL A 5 -3.64 7.21 14.00
C VAL A 5 -3.58 8.28 12.92
N TYR A 6 -4.15 8.03 11.73
CA TYR A 6 -4.18 9.03 10.67
C TYR A 6 -5.00 10.27 11.05
N ALA A 7 -6.10 10.11 11.78
CA ALA A 7 -6.90 11.24 12.26
C ALA A 7 -6.14 12.17 13.23
N THR A 8 -5.08 11.68 13.89
CA THR A 8 -4.21 12.58 14.70
C THR A 8 -3.43 13.55 13.83
N GLY A 9 -3.26 13.27 12.53
CA GLY A 9 -2.68 14.18 11.55
C GLY A 9 -3.54 15.42 11.27
N ASP A 10 -4.83 15.39 11.64
CA ASP A 10 -5.75 16.51 11.50
C ASP A 10 -5.69 17.49 12.68
N ALA A 11 -4.63 17.41 13.50
CA ALA A 11 -4.42 18.38 14.58
C ALA A 11 -4.34 19.80 14.02
N ASP A 12 -5.12 20.71 14.60
CA ASP A 12 -5.14 22.12 14.23
C ASP A 12 -4.59 23.03 15.33
N TYR A 13 -4.07 24.16 14.91
CA TYR A 13 -3.69 25.27 15.78
C TYR A 13 -4.21 26.58 15.20
N ALA A 14 -5.01 27.30 15.96
CA ALA A 14 -5.64 28.56 15.56
C ALA A 14 -6.42 28.41 14.21
N GLY A 15 -7.12 27.29 14.00
CA GLY A 15 -7.90 27.01 12.81
C GLY A 15 -7.07 26.62 11.58
N ARG A 16 -5.81 26.22 11.76
CA ARG A 16 -4.93 25.77 10.67
C ARG A 16 -4.36 24.40 11.00
N TYR A 17 -4.44 23.48 10.02
CA TYR A 17 -3.88 22.14 10.16
C TYR A 17 -2.35 22.17 10.14
N VAL A 18 -1.75 21.55 11.15
CA VAL A 18 -0.31 21.67 11.43
C VAL A 18 0.56 20.86 10.46
N PHE A 19 0.04 19.70 9.97
CA PHE A 19 0.79 18.74 9.15
C PHE A 19 0.51 18.87 7.65
N SER A 20 -0.29 19.84 7.23
CA SER A 20 -0.78 19.96 5.85
C SER A 20 0.12 20.80 4.92
N GLY A 21 1.30 21.20 5.36
CA GLY A 21 2.21 22.02 4.58
C GLY A 21 1.62 23.40 4.30
N TYR A 22 1.56 23.78 3.01
CA TYR A 22 0.95 25.07 2.60
C TYR A 22 -0.58 25.04 2.60
N ARG A 23 -1.20 23.84 2.63
CA ARG A 23 -2.67 23.67 2.60
C ARG A 23 -3.25 23.67 4.00
N THR A 24 -2.96 24.72 4.76
CA THR A 24 -3.33 24.82 6.20
C THR A 24 -4.84 24.84 6.46
N ASP A 25 -5.66 25.01 5.45
CA ASP A 25 -7.13 25.00 5.47
C ASP A 25 -7.71 23.59 5.18
N THR A 26 -6.88 22.64 4.80
CA THR A 26 -7.30 21.30 4.38
C THR A 26 -6.75 20.24 5.34
N PRO A 27 -7.59 19.40 5.96
CA PRO A 27 -7.13 18.34 6.84
C PRO A 27 -6.34 17.28 6.07
N VAL A 28 -5.52 16.51 6.76
CA VAL A 28 -4.71 15.44 6.18
C VAL A 28 -5.58 14.24 5.77
N THR A 29 -6.71 14.04 6.46
CA THR A 29 -7.62 12.93 6.20
C THR A 29 -8.99 13.42 5.72
N PHE A 30 -9.77 12.50 5.14
CA PHE A 30 -11.18 12.77 4.84
C PHE A 30 -12.02 12.67 6.13
N GLY A 31 -12.67 13.75 6.53
CA GLY A 31 -13.52 13.78 7.73
C GLY A 31 -14.78 12.91 7.63
N ASN A 32 -15.26 12.63 6.41
CA ASN A 32 -16.40 11.77 6.10
C ASN A 32 -16.10 10.94 4.85
N ALA A 33 -16.91 9.90 4.63
CA ALA A 33 -16.89 9.18 3.36
C ALA A 33 -17.30 10.13 2.21
N VAL A 34 -16.54 10.11 1.12
CA VAL A 34 -16.73 10.98 -0.03
C VAL A 34 -16.54 10.21 -1.34
N LYS A 35 -17.35 10.56 -2.35
CA LYS A 35 -17.15 10.14 -3.73
C LYS A 35 -16.50 11.30 -4.48
N GLN A 36 -15.24 11.15 -4.79
CA GLN A 36 -14.45 12.15 -5.52
C GLN A 36 -13.35 11.41 -6.27
N ASN A 37 -13.29 11.60 -7.58
CA ASN A 37 -12.27 10.93 -8.38
C ASN A 37 -10.92 11.67 -8.25
N TYR A 38 -9.90 10.89 -7.93
CA TYR A 38 -8.50 11.28 -7.98
C TYR A 38 -7.76 10.38 -8.97
N LYS A 39 -7.07 11.00 -9.91
CA LYS A 39 -6.01 10.34 -10.68
C LYS A 39 -4.70 10.58 -9.93
N ILE A 40 -4.09 9.52 -9.44
CA ILE A 40 -2.95 9.56 -8.52
C ILE A 40 -1.74 8.98 -9.23
N THR A 41 -0.60 9.65 -9.12
CA THR A 41 0.70 9.12 -9.56
C THR A 41 1.60 8.95 -8.35
N GLU A 42 1.91 7.70 -8.02
CA GLU A 42 2.87 7.35 -6.99
C GLU A 42 4.26 7.17 -7.59
N GLN A 43 5.25 7.71 -6.90
CA GLN A 43 6.65 7.49 -7.18
C GLN A 43 7.16 6.39 -6.25
N LEU A 44 7.50 5.26 -6.84
CA LEU A 44 7.97 4.07 -6.15
C LEU A 44 9.41 3.77 -6.60
N THR A 45 10.14 3.06 -5.77
CA THR A 45 11.50 2.60 -6.06
C THR A 45 11.52 1.08 -6.15
N VAL A 46 12.65 0.52 -6.50
CA VAL A 46 12.88 -0.94 -6.50
C VAL A 46 12.59 -1.56 -5.12
N ASP A 47 12.79 -0.81 -4.03
CA ASP A 47 12.48 -1.25 -2.67
C ASP A 47 10.96 -1.46 -2.43
N SER A 48 10.12 -0.96 -3.33
CA SER A 48 8.67 -1.18 -3.28
C SER A 48 8.25 -2.54 -3.87
N LEU A 49 9.18 -3.21 -4.56
CA LEU A 49 8.99 -4.58 -5.02
C LEU A 49 9.15 -5.53 -3.82
N SER A 50 8.25 -6.46 -3.68
CA SER A 50 8.27 -7.40 -2.56
C SER A 50 7.79 -8.78 -2.98
N ASP A 51 8.33 -9.78 -2.32
CA ASP A 51 7.87 -11.15 -2.44
C ASP A 51 6.82 -11.45 -1.38
N MET A 52 5.79 -12.18 -1.77
CA MET A 52 4.75 -12.64 -0.87
C MET A 52 4.47 -14.12 -1.08
N THR A 53 4.29 -14.85 0.02
CA THR A 53 3.76 -16.22 -0.04
C THR A 53 2.27 -16.16 -0.37
N CYS A 54 1.89 -16.78 -1.50
CA CYS A 54 0.50 -17.00 -1.88
C CYS A 54 0.14 -18.45 -1.60
N VAL A 55 -0.94 -18.67 -0.86
CA VAL A 55 -1.52 -19.99 -0.64
C VAL A 55 -2.76 -20.10 -1.50
N ASP A 56 -2.72 -21.01 -2.48
CA ASP A 56 -3.89 -21.35 -3.27
C ASP A 56 -4.60 -22.54 -2.58
N SER A 57 -5.78 -22.30 -2.10
CA SER A 57 -6.64 -23.32 -1.47
C SER A 57 -7.65 -23.92 -2.46
N GLY A 58 -7.47 -23.71 -3.75
CA GLY A 58 -8.44 -24.12 -4.76
C GLY A 58 -9.82 -23.51 -4.49
N LYS A 59 -10.85 -24.32 -4.61
CA LYS A 59 -12.23 -23.85 -4.39
C LYS A 59 -12.64 -23.77 -2.92
N LEU A 60 -11.79 -24.20 -1.96
CA LEU A 60 -12.11 -24.17 -0.53
C LEU A 60 -12.40 -22.76 0.00
N LYS A 61 -11.81 -21.72 -0.60
CA LYS A 61 -12.08 -20.33 -0.23
C LYS A 61 -13.57 -19.96 -0.31
N ASN A 62 -14.31 -20.59 -1.23
CA ASN A 62 -15.73 -20.33 -1.48
C ASN A 62 -16.60 -21.55 -1.05
N MET A 63 -16.10 -22.40 -0.15
CA MET A 63 -16.82 -23.55 0.35
C MET A 63 -17.99 -23.13 1.24
N THR A 64 -19.09 -23.81 1.08
CA THR A 64 -20.29 -23.75 1.91
C THR A 64 -20.74 -25.18 2.24
N GLU A 65 -21.59 -25.38 3.27
CA GLU A 65 -22.17 -26.70 3.56
C GLU A 65 -22.89 -27.28 2.33
N ALA A 66 -23.55 -26.44 1.52
CA ALA A 66 -24.32 -26.87 0.36
C ALA A 66 -23.48 -27.36 -0.83
N ASN A 67 -22.21 -26.90 -0.96
CA ASN A 67 -21.37 -27.25 -2.10
C ASN A 67 -20.15 -28.12 -1.74
N ALA A 68 -19.96 -28.45 -0.48
CA ALA A 68 -18.76 -29.13 0.03
C ALA A 68 -18.48 -30.46 -0.68
N GLU A 69 -19.50 -31.31 -0.88
CA GLU A 69 -19.35 -32.62 -1.55
C GLU A 69 -18.92 -32.47 -3.00
N GLY A 70 -19.58 -31.61 -3.80
CA GLY A 70 -19.27 -31.43 -5.21
C GLY A 70 -18.10 -30.50 -5.51
N LEU A 71 -17.34 -30.03 -4.53
CA LEU A 71 -16.31 -29.01 -4.70
C LEU A 71 -15.11 -29.46 -5.53
N GLY A 72 -14.78 -30.78 -5.48
CA GLY A 72 -13.73 -31.39 -6.30
C GLY A 72 -12.30 -30.95 -5.93
N THR A 73 -12.07 -30.30 -4.78
CA THR A 73 -10.74 -29.85 -4.33
C THR A 73 -10.09 -30.95 -3.46
N THR A 74 -8.87 -31.34 -3.79
CA THR A 74 -8.06 -32.31 -3.09
C THR A 74 -6.82 -31.67 -2.48
N GLU A 75 -6.06 -32.41 -1.70
CA GLU A 75 -4.78 -31.95 -1.13
C GLU A 75 -3.76 -31.52 -2.18
N GLN A 76 -3.79 -32.11 -3.37
CA GLN A 76 -2.92 -31.77 -4.50
C GLN A 76 -3.22 -30.39 -5.08
N ASP A 77 -4.48 -29.95 -5.02
CA ASP A 77 -4.90 -28.64 -5.50
C ASP A 77 -4.48 -27.49 -4.54
N VAL A 78 -4.11 -27.84 -3.30
CA VAL A 78 -3.62 -26.85 -2.34
C VAL A 78 -2.12 -26.68 -2.52
N THR A 79 -1.73 -25.50 -2.95
CA THR A 79 -0.34 -25.15 -3.25
C THR A 79 0.10 -23.87 -2.54
N SER A 80 1.40 -23.70 -2.41
CA SER A 80 2.02 -22.48 -1.92
C SER A 80 3.12 -22.07 -2.88
N SER A 81 3.07 -20.82 -3.31
CA SER A 81 4.06 -20.24 -4.22
C SER A 81 4.52 -18.88 -3.71
N THR A 82 5.70 -18.45 -4.14
CA THR A 82 6.14 -17.07 -3.98
C THR A 82 5.69 -16.29 -5.20
N ILE A 83 5.09 -15.14 -4.97
CA ILE A 83 4.66 -14.21 -6.00
C ILE A 83 5.34 -12.87 -5.79
N HIS A 84 5.63 -12.19 -6.88
CA HIS A 84 6.17 -10.83 -6.88
C HIS A 84 5.02 -9.83 -6.86
N ARG A 85 5.11 -8.83 -6.00
CA ARG A 85 4.08 -7.79 -5.91
C ARG A 85 4.66 -6.41 -5.66
N MET A 86 3.89 -5.42 -6.04
CA MET A 86 4.03 -4.02 -5.65
C MET A 86 2.69 -3.53 -5.10
N ARG A 87 2.70 -2.67 -4.08
CA ARG A 87 1.48 -2.21 -3.42
C ARG A 87 1.31 -0.72 -3.58
N LEU A 88 0.12 -0.33 -4.02
CA LEU A 88 -0.32 1.06 -4.03
C LEU A 88 -0.66 1.55 -2.62
N SER A 89 -0.68 2.84 -2.45
CA SER A 89 -1.00 3.48 -1.16
C SER A 89 -2.46 3.34 -0.75
N TYR A 90 -3.33 3.06 -1.71
CA TYR A 90 -4.77 2.89 -1.47
C TYR A 90 -5.24 1.50 -1.87
N ASN A 91 -6.28 1.03 -1.18
CA ASN A 91 -7.13 -0.08 -1.57
C ASN A 91 -8.48 0.44 -2.08
N LYS A 92 -9.37 -0.44 -2.54
CA LYS A 92 -10.70 -0.07 -3.08
C LYS A 92 -10.57 1.06 -4.12
N CYS A 93 -9.64 0.87 -5.04
CA CYS A 93 -9.40 1.78 -6.14
C CYS A 93 -10.36 1.51 -7.30
N SER A 94 -10.26 2.27 -8.39
CA SER A 94 -11.11 2.08 -9.57
C SER A 94 -10.91 0.69 -10.17
N ASP A 95 -12.00 0.02 -10.49
CA ASP A 95 -12.06 -1.27 -11.20
C ASP A 95 -12.32 -1.10 -12.71
N THR A 96 -12.40 0.14 -13.17
CA THR A 96 -12.69 0.48 -14.58
C THR A 96 -11.51 1.07 -15.32
N VAL A 97 -10.51 1.60 -14.60
CA VAL A 97 -9.33 2.22 -15.18
C VAL A 97 -8.08 1.43 -14.76
N ALA A 98 -7.44 0.81 -15.73
CA ALA A 98 -6.24 0.03 -15.50
C ALA A 98 -5.05 0.95 -15.13
N PRO A 99 -4.28 0.62 -14.08
CA PRO A 99 -3.06 1.33 -13.75
C PRO A 99 -2.02 1.25 -14.85
N THR A 100 -1.26 2.34 -15.00
CA THR A 100 -0.13 2.43 -15.91
C THR A 100 1.16 2.58 -15.10
N ILE A 101 2.13 1.71 -15.37
CA ILE A 101 3.46 1.74 -14.77
C ILE A 101 4.43 2.33 -15.78
N THR A 102 5.09 3.43 -15.43
CA THR A 102 6.15 4.05 -16.25
C THR A 102 7.47 3.90 -15.52
N TYR A 103 8.50 3.45 -16.23
CA TYR A 103 9.84 3.23 -15.68
C TYR A 103 10.90 3.46 -16.77
N TYR A 104 12.17 3.54 -16.38
CA TYR A 104 13.29 3.65 -17.31
C TYR A 104 14.04 2.32 -17.39
N ASP A 105 14.28 1.84 -18.59
CA ASP A 105 15.07 0.63 -18.81
C ASP A 105 16.57 0.87 -18.58
N ALA A 106 17.36 -0.19 -18.62
CA ALA A 106 18.80 -0.10 -18.43
C ALA A 106 19.53 0.77 -19.50
N GLY A 107 18.86 1.08 -20.60
CA GLY A 107 19.33 1.99 -21.66
C GLY A 107 18.91 3.44 -21.43
N GLY A 108 18.16 3.74 -20.37
CA GLY A 108 17.61 5.06 -20.08
C GLY A 108 16.39 5.44 -20.91
N ASN A 109 15.75 4.46 -21.58
CA ASN A 109 14.54 4.73 -22.36
C ASN A 109 13.32 4.55 -21.49
N GLN A 110 12.38 5.49 -21.58
CA GLN A 110 11.10 5.39 -20.90
C GLN A 110 10.28 4.23 -21.47
N GLN A 111 9.84 3.35 -20.59
CA GLN A 111 8.99 2.22 -20.89
C GLN A 111 7.66 2.35 -20.15
N THR A 112 6.64 1.69 -20.66
CA THR A 112 5.30 1.69 -20.07
C THR A 112 4.75 0.28 -20.05
N MET A 113 4.14 -0.10 -18.94
CA MET A 113 3.34 -1.33 -18.79
C MET A 113 1.93 -0.93 -18.35
N THR A 114 0.92 -1.63 -18.88
CA THR A 114 -0.47 -1.48 -18.44
C THR A 114 -0.89 -2.72 -17.70
N ALA A 115 -1.39 -2.57 -16.48
CA ALA A 115 -1.85 -3.70 -15.69
C ALA A 115 -3.20 -4.21 -16.21
N GLU A 116 -3.43 -5.51 -16.15
CA GLU A 116 -4.75 -6.10 -16.39
C GLU A 116 -5.55 -6.14 -15.10
N ILE A 117 -6.79 -5.65 -15.14
CA ILE A 117 -7.68 -5.64 -13.97
C ILE A 117 -8.24 -7.05 -13.74
N VAL A 118 -7.98 -7.63 -12.57
CA VAL A 118 -8.56 -8.89 -12.12
C VAL A 118 -9.03 -8.72 -10.68
N SER A 119 -10.31 -8.95 -10.43
CA SER A 119 -10.86 -8.85 -9.08
C SER A 119 -10.32 -9.95 -8.16
N ALA A 120 -10.09 -9.62 -6.89
CA ALA A 120 -9.77 -10.60 -5.85
C ALA A 120 -10.88 -11.65 -5.67
N TYR A 121 -12.08 -11.35 -6.13
CA TYR A 121 -13.28 -12.21 -6.02
C TYR A 121 -13.60 -12.95 -7.32
N ASP A 122 -12.76 -12.84 -8.35
CA ASP A 122 -12.96 -13.57 -9.59
C ASP A 122 -12.87 -15.08 -9.33
N THR A 123 -13.91 -15.80 -9.73
CA THR A 123 -14.01 -17.25 -9.52
C THR A 123 -13.42 -18.06 -10.68
N ALA A 124 -13.23 -17.43 -11.84
CA ALA A 124 -12.70 -18.06 -13.04
C ALA A 124 -11.17 -17.91 -13.12
N ARG A 125 -10.62 -16.85 -12.54
CA ARG A 125 -9.20 -16.50 -12.61
C ARG A 125 -8.67 -16.06 -11.24
N ASN A 126 -7.65 -16.74 -10.76
CA ASN A 126 -6.98 -16.33 -9.53
C ASN A 126 -6.03 -15.16 -9.83
N ALA A 127 -6.35 -13.95 -9.32
CA ALA A 127 -5.58 -12.74 -9.54
C ALA A 127 -4.12 -12.86 -9.10
N TYR A 128 -3.84 -13.64 -8.06
CA TYR A 128 -2.50 -13.79 -7.50
C TYR A 128 -1.57 -14.73 -8.28
N THR A 129 -2.12 -15.57 -9.15
CA THR A 129 -1.34 -16.57 -9.92
C THR A 129 -1.45 -16.39 -11.41
N SER A 130 -2.06 -15.32 -11.89
CA SER A 130 -2.36 -15.13 -13.31
C SER A 130 -1.55 -14.01 -13.99
N ALA A 131 -0.51 -13.48 -13.35
CA ALA A 131 0.30 -12.40 -13.92
C ALA A 131 0.98 -12.79 -15.24
N ASP A 132 1.40 -14.05 -15.39
CA ASP A 132 2.00 -14.55 -16.64
C ASP A 132 1.01 -14.58 -17.82
N GLN A 133 -0.29 -14.50 -17.56
CA GLN A 133 -1.34 -14.48 -18.59
C GLN A 133 -1.65 -13.05 -19.05
N ALA A 134 -1.25 -12.03 -18.28
CA ALA A 134 -1.44 -10.64 -18.64
C ALA A 134 -0.46 -10.19 -19.72
N ALA A 135 -0.88 -9.31 -20.63
CA ALA A 135 -0.09 -8.89 -21.80
C ALA A 135 1.28 -8.31 -21.42
N ASP A 136 1.32 -7.46 -20.39
CA ASP A 136 2.55 -6.85 -19.86
C ASP A 136 3.10 -7.58 -18.63
N GLY A 137 2.51 -8.73 -18.27
CA GLY A 137 2.91 -9.50 -17.10
C GLY A 137 2.52 -8.86 -15.76
N VAL A 138 1.51 -8.00 -15.76
CA VAL A 138 1.06 -7.27 -14.56
C VAL A 138 -0.44 -7.43 -14.39
N VAL A 139 -0.85 -7.95 -13.23
CA VAL A 139 -2.26 -8.00 -12.80
C VAL A 139 -2.48 -6.98 -11.70
N TYR A 140 -3.55 -6.22 -11.81
CA TYR A 140 -3.99 -5.26 -10.82
C TYR A 140 -5.25 -5.74 -10.12
N ILE A 141 -5.22 -5.70 -8.78
CA ILE A 141 -6.32 -6.08 -7.90
C ILE A 141 -6.89 -4.80 -7.27
N PRO A 142 -8.00 -4.27 -7.76
CA PRO A 142 -8.56 -2.99 -7.29
C PRO A 142 -8.92 -2.97 -5.80
N GLU A 143 -9.43 -4.08 -5.29
CA GLU A 143 -9.91 -4.22 -3.91
C GLU A 143 -8.80 -4.03 -2.89
N THR A 144 -7.60 -4.53 -3.20
CA THR A 144 -6.44 -4.49 -2.30
C THR A 144 -5.43 -3.40 -2.66
N GLY A 145 -5.47 -2.91 -3.92
CA GLY A 145 -4.47 -1.99 -4.46
C GLY A 145 -3.13 -2.67 -4.71
N GLU A 146 -3.16 -3.95 -5.09
CA GLU A 146 -1.97 -4.73 -5.37
C GLU A 146 -1.73 -4.86 -6.87
N LEU A 147 -0.46 -4.78 -7.26
CA LEU A 147 0.03 -5.12 -8.58
C LEU A 147 0.84 -6.41 -8.45
N ILE A 148 0.35 -7.48 -9.04
CA ILE A 148 1.01 -8.79 -9.07
C ILE A 148 1.82 -8.87 -10.36
N LEU A 149 3.09 -9.20 -10.23
CA LEU A 149 4.05 -9.17 -11.32
C LEU A 149 4.46 -10.58 -11.71
N SER A 150 4.54 -10.85 -13.00
CA SER A 150 5.25 -12.02 -13.52
C SER A 150 6.76 -11.89 -13.29
N ASP A 151 7.50 -12.98 -13.34
CA ASP A 151 8.97 -12.97 -13.23
C ASP A 151 9.60 -12.03 -14.26
N THR A 152 9.02 -11.96 -15.47
CA THR A 152 9.48 -11.07 -16.53
C THR A 152 9.24 -9.61 -16.21
N ALA A 153 8.04 -9.25 -15.72
CA ALA A 153 7.72 -7.87 -15.34
C ALA A 153 8.55 -7.45 -14.11
N TYR A 154 8.66 -8.33 -13.10
CA TYR A 154 9.51 -8.12 -11.95
C TYR A 154 10.97 -7.86 -12.35
N GLY A 155 11.54 -8.71 -13.23
CA GLY A 155 12.92 -8.55 -13.70
C GLY A 155 13.17 -7.23 -14.42
N LYS A 156 12.19 -6.72 -15.19
CA LYS A 156 12.28 -5.42 -15.85
C LYS A 156 12.29 -4.28 -14.81
N LEU A 157 11.40 -4.31 -13.81
CA LEU A 157 11.32 -3.29 -12.78
C LEU A 157 12.48 -3.35 -11.80
N ALA A 158 12.93 -4.53 -11.40
CA ALA A 158 14.12 -4.72 -10.55
C ALA A 158 15.41 -4.29 -11.25
N GLY A 159 15.44 -4.27 -12.58
CA GLY A 159 16.56 -3.81 -13.38
C GLY A 159 16.61 -2.30 -13.60
N VAL A 160 15.62 -1.53 -13.11
CA VAL A 160 15.62 -0.07 -13.18
C VAL A 160 16.81 0.48 -12.41
N LYS A 161 17.64 1.31 -13.07
CA LYS A 161 18.88 1.85 -12.52
C LYS A 161 18.92 3.34 -12.72
N ASP A 162 19.67 4.02 -11.85
CA ASP A 162 19.99 5.42 -12.02
C ASP A 162 20.67 5.65 -13.37
N ASN A 163 20.20 6.62 -14.09
CA ASN A 163 20.72 6.99 -15.40
C ASN A 163 21.20 8.45 -15.40
N ALA A 164 22.49 8.66 -15.24
CA ALA A 164 23.12 9.98 -15.16
C ALA A 164 22.89 10.90 -16.38
N ALA A 165 22.18 10.44 -17.41
CA ALA A 165 21.85 11.23 -18.60
C ALA A 165 20.51 11.97 -18.51
N THR A 166 19.65 11.68 -17.54
CA THR A 166 18.35 12.33 -17.38
C THR A 166 18.35 13.21 -16.12
N SER A 167 18.31 14.54 -16.31
CA SER A 167 18.32 15.50 -15.20
C SER A 167 16.97 15.73 -14.53
N ASP A 168 15.87 15.28 -15.13
CA ASP A 168 14.51 15.69 -14.76
C ASP A 168 13.68 14.58 -14.11
N VAL A 169 14.21 13.37 -14.02
CA VAL A 169 13.54 12.19 -13.46
C VAL A 169 14.50 11.49 -12.52
N ASP A 170 14.02 11.15 -11.34
CA ASP A 170 14.80 10.39 -10.37
C ASP A 170 14.97 8.97 -10.95
N GLU A 171 16.19 8.65 -11.30
CA GLU A 171 16.57 7.40 -11.95
C GLU A 171 16.43 6.26 -10.96
N GLY A 172 15.85 5.16 -11.40
CA GLY A 172 15.43 4.11 -10.50
C GLY A 172 14.00 4.27 -10.02
N GLU A 173 13.29 5.29 -10.48
CA GLU A 173 11.92 5.56 -10.13
C GLU A 173 10.94 4.75 -10.98
N ILE A 174 9.99 4.14 -10.29
CA ILE A 174 8.84 3.46 -10.88
C ILE A 174 7.62 4.31 -10.60
N ARG A 175 6.98 4.86 -11.63
CA ARG A 175 5.77 5.66 -11.50
C ARG A 175 4.55 4.84 -11.79
N VAL A 176 3.61 4.80 -10.86
CA VAL A 176 2.33 4.12 -11.07
C VAL A 176 1.21 5.14 -11.04
N THR A 177 0.50 5.25 -12.15
CA THR A 177 -0.67 6.12 -12.27
C THR A 177 -1.94 5.29 -12.26
N TYR A 178 -2.86 5.59 -11.35
CA TYR A 178 -4.13 4.88 -11.17
C TYR A 178 -5.23 5.84 -10.70
N GLU A 179 -6.46 5.36 -10.67
CA GLU A 179 -7.60 6.14 -10.22
C GLU A 179 -8.27 5.56 -8.97
N LYS A 180 -8.78 6.47 -8.13
CA LYS A 180 -9.62 6.15 -6.98
C LYS A 180 -10.74 7.16 -6.88
N ASP A 181 -11.97 6.69 -6.80
CA ASP A 181 -13.20 7.49 -6.89
C ASP A 181 -13.99 7.58 -5.59
N ALA A 182 -13.61 6.81 -4.58
CA ALA A 182 -14.29 6.78 -3.30
C ALA A 182 -13.30 6.66 -2.13
N PHE A 183 -13.48 7.48 -1.12
CA PHE A 183 -12.68 7.50 0.10
C PHE A 183 -13.56 7.30 1.32
N GLU A 184 -13.05 6.60 2.31
CA GLU A 184 -13.70 6.41 3.59
C GLU A 184 -13.27 7.50 4.58
N LYS A 185 -14.01 7.63 5.67
CA LYS A 185 -13.61 8.50 6.79
C LYS A 185 -12.20 8.09 7.28
N ASN A 186 -11.37 9.09 7.53
CA ASN A 186 -9.98 8.96 7.98
C ASN A 186 -9.05 8.29 6.96
N ASP A 187 -9.43 8.18 5.67
CA ASP A 187 -8.46 7.91 4.62
C ASP A 187 -7.57 9.14 4.40
N LEU A 188 -6.29 8.91 4.08
CA LEU A 188 -5.36 9.99 3.75
C LEU A 188 -5.79 10.68 2.45
N ARG A 189 -5.65 12.00 2.40
CA ARG A 189 -5.98 12.78 1.21
C ARG A 189 -4.79 12.80 0.24
N PRO A 190 -5.00 12.39 -1.03
CA PRO A 190 -3.91 12.26 -2.00
C PRO A 190 -3.09 13.54 -2.19
N GLU A 191 -3.71 14.70 -2.12
CA GLU A 191 -3.08 16.02 -2.34
C GLU A 191 -2.01 16.39 -1.31
N HIS A 192 -1.90 15.68 -0.20
CA HIS A 192 -0.82 15.87 0.77
C HIS A 192 0.37 14.93 0.54
N TYR A 193 0.22 13.92 -0.32
CA TYR A 193 1.20 12.84 -0.47
C TYR A 193 1.73 12.68 -1.89
N PHE A 194 0.86 12.86 -2.90
CA PHE A 194 1.14 12.44 -4.27
C PHE A 194 0.92 13.57 -5.27
N ALA A 195 1.57 13.46 -6.42
CA ALA A 195 1.10 14.16 -7.60
C ALA A 195 -0.25 13.57 -7.98
N CYS A 196 -1.29 14.39 -8.02
CA CYS A 196 -2.62 13.92 -8.35
C CYS A 196 -3.49 15.03 -8.98
N THR A 197 -4.52 14.60 -9.70
CA THR A 197 -5.51 15.50 -10.30
C THR A 197 -6.88 15.15 -9.77
N SER A 198 -7.66 16.14 -9.36
CA SER A 198 -9.06 15.96 -8.95
C SER A 198 -9.87 17.21 -9.28
N GLY A 199 -11.07 17.03 -9.83
CA GLY A 199 -11.94 18.15 -10.20
C GLY A 199 -11.32 19.15 -11.18
N GLY A 200 -10.34 18.72 -12.02
CA GLY A 200 -9.61 19.57 -12.95
C GLY A 200 -8.48 20.39 -12.31
N ILE A 201 -8.15 20.14 -11.04
CA ILE A 201 -7.04 20.78 -10.33
C ILE A 201 -5.90 19.79 -10.21
N ASP A 202 -4.70 20.21 -10.62
CA ASP A 202 -3.46 19.47 -10.45
C ASP A 202 -2.80 19.83 -9.12
N TYR A 203 -2.50 18.81 -8.33
CA TYR A 203 -1.80 18.92 -7.05
C TYR A 203 -0.39 18.33 -7.17
N ASN A 204 0.59 19.01 -6.61
CA ASN A 204 1.97 18.53 -6.46
C ASN A 204 2.63 18.07 -7.77
N ALA A 205 2.31 18.71 -8.91
CA ALA A 205 2.93 18.37 -10.20
C ALA A 205 4.47 18.43 -10.15
N GLY A 206 5.03 19.32 -9.31
CA GLY A 206 6.47 19.42 -9.07
C GLY A 206 7.12 18.18 -8.49
N TYR A 207 6.36 17.28 -7.84
CA TYR A 207 6.90 16.00 -7.35
C TYR A 207 7.39 15.09 -8.48
N LEU A 208 6.80 15.23 -9.66
CA LEU A 208 7.16 14.42 -10.83
C LEU A 208 8.36 14.98 -11.61
N THR A 209 8.81 16.18 -11.30
CA THR A 209 9.90 16.86 -12.02
C THR A 209 11.21 16.90 -11.23
N GLY A 210 11.30 16.21 -10.10
CA GLY A 210 12.48 16.21 -9.26
C GLY A 210 12.81 17.59 -8.66
N ALA A 211 11.84 18.52 -8.65
CA ALA A 211 12.03 19.84 -8.08
C ALA A 211 12.43 19.74 -6.59
N THR A 212 13.55 20.34 -6.25
CA THR A 212 14.18 20.22 -4.90
C THR A 212 14.01 21.45 -4.02
N ASP A 213 13.34 22.49 -4.53
CA ASP A 213 13.10 23.71 -3.78
C ASP A 213 12.05 23.52 -2.65
N ASP A 214 12.13 24.36 -1.63
CA ASP A 214 11.23 24.27 -0.46
C ASP A 214 9.75 24.40 -0.85
N ASN A 215 9.44 25.14 -1.94
CA ASN A 215 8.07 25.29 -2.41
C ASN A 215 7.50 23.99 -2.99
N SER A 216 8.28 23.27 -3.78
CA SER A 216 7.86 21.97 -4.33
C SER A 216 7.67 20.93 -3.21
N LYS A 217 8.50 21.02 -2.16
CA LYS A 217 8.41 20.14 -0.97
C LYS A 217 7.42 20.60 0.08
N GLN A 218 6.74 21.75 -0.12
CA GLN A 218 5.80 22.34 0.85
C GLN A 218 6.43 22.66 2.23
N TYR A 219 7.74 22.94 2.27
CA TYR A 219 8.43 23.33 3.49
C TYR A 219 8.24 24.81 3.77
N ILE A 220 7.89 25.13 5.00
CA ILE A 220 7.77 26.52 5.49
C ILE A 220 9.05 26.85 6.24
N SER A 221 9.85 27.72 5.66
CA SER A 221 11.13 28.16 6.23
C SER A 221 11.12 29.68 6.48
N TYR A 222 11.71 30.09 7.58
CA TYR A 222 11.89 31.51 7.91
C TYR A 222 13.38 31.84 7.97
N ASP A 223 13.76 32.97 7.40
CA ASP A 223 15.10 33.53 7.54
C ASP A 223 15.29 34.09 8.94
N VAL A 224 16.25 33.57 9.66
CA VAL A 224 16.52 33.91 11.08
C VAL A 224 17.86 34.60 11.27
N GLY A 225 18.57 34.89 10.18
CA GLY A 225 19.86 35.59 10.17
C GLY A 225 20.51 35.53 8.79
N PHE A 226 21.67 36.16 8.65
CA PHE A 226 22.42 36.17 7.39
C PHE A 226 22.77 34.73 6.98
N ASN A 227 22.27 34.28 5.83
CA ASN A 227 22.39 32.91 5.32
C ASN A 227 21.92 31.79 6.29
N GLN A 228 20.96 32.11 7.15
CA GLN A 228 20.40 31.13 8.09
C GLN A 228 18.86 31.11 7.97
N SER A 229 18.34 29.97 7.55
CA SER A 229 16.90 29.69 7.56
C SER A 229 16.58 28.55 8.52
N VAL A 230 15.38 28.54 9.06
CA VAL A 230 14.86 27.46 9.90
C VAL A 230 13.52 27.03 9.35
N ARG A 231 13.42 25.76 8.95
CA ARG A 231 12.15 25.13 8.62
C ARG A 231 11.33 24.97 9.89
N VAL A 232 10.05 25.33 9.86
CA VAL A 232 9.17 25.32 11.05
C VAL A 232 8.06 24.28 11.00
N ASN A 233 7.76 23.71 9.84
CA ASN A 233 6.70 22.72 9.70
C ASN A 233 7.22 21.27 9.61
N THR A 234 6.36 20.32 9.98
CA THR A 234 6.50 18.89 9.72
C THR A 234 5.34 18.47 8.82
N LEU A 235 5.61 17.69 7.79
CA LEU A 235 4.57 17.27 6.85
C LEU A 235 3.92 15.96 7.30
N ALA A 236 2.67 15.77 6.93
CA ALA A 236 1.96 14.52 7.16
C ALA A 236 2.68 13.32 6.53
N SER A 237 3.24 13.48 5.33
CA SER A 237 4.01 12.46 4.63
C SER A 237 5.27 11.99 5.35
N GLU A 238 5.78 12.78 6.30
CA GLU A 238 6.94 12.43 7.14
C GLU A 238 6.56 11.55 8.34
N LEU A 239 5.27 11.52 8.71
CA LEU A 239 4.76 10.85 9.91
C LEU A 239 3.73 9.76 9.62
N PHE A 240 2.74 10.08 8.80
CA PHE A 240 1.57 9.25 8.54
C PHE A 240 1.71 8.60 7.17
N THR A 241 2.59 7.60 7.06
CA THR A 241 2.84 6.95 5.77
C THR A 241 1.73 5.97 5.40
N PRO A 242 1.35 5.83 4.12
CA PRO A 242 0.42 4.81 3.66
C PRO A 242 0.87 3.38 3.95
N ALA A 243 2.19 3.17 4.19
CA ALA A 243 2.76 1.87 4.52
C ALA A 243 2.13 1.24 5.77
N LEU A 244 1.82 2.04 6.79
CA LEU A 244 1.13 1.57 8.00
C LEU A 244 -0.20 0.87 7.67
N ARG A 245 -0.98 1.44 6.74
CA ARG A 245 -2.23 0.83 6.29
C ARG A 245 -1.98 -0.48 5.57
N ARG A 246 -1.05 -0.50 4.63
CA ARG A 246 -0.71 -1.69 3.85
C ARG A 246 -0.30 -2.87 4.74
N ASP A 247 0.50 -2.59 5.76
CA ASP A 247 0.96 -3.61 6.70
C ASP A 247 -0.20 -4.17 7.54
N MET A 248 -1.13 -3.32 7.95
CA MET A 248 -2.33 -3.76 8.68
C MET A 248 -3.30 -4.53 7.79
N ASP A 249 -3.48 -4.13 6.54
CA ASP A 249 -4.35 -4.83 5.59
C ASP A 249 -3.83 -6.25 5.31
N ASP A 250 -2.50 -6.45 5.20
CA ASP A 250 -1.90 -7.77 5.07
C ASP A 250 -2.20 -8.69 6.25
N LEU A 251 -2.07 -8.17 7.47
CA LEU A 251 -2.37 -8.94 8.68
C LEU A 251 -3.86 -9.30 8.76
N ILE A 252 -4.74 -8.34 8.50
CA ILE A 252 -6.20 -8.56 8.53
C ILE A 252 -6.60 -9.61 7.49
N SER A 253 -6.03 -9.53 6.28
CA SER A 253 -6.29 -10.51 5.23
C SER A 253 -5.82 -11.91 5.64
N ALA A 254 -4.60 -12.04 6.17
CA ALA A 254 -4.06 -13.33 6.58
C ALA A 254 -4.85 -13.96 7.75
N ILE A 255 -5.29 -13.15 8.71
CA ILE A 255 -6.16 -13.62 9.81
C ILE A 255 -7.51 -14.08 9.25
N GLY A 256 -8.09 -13.34 8.31
CA GLY A 256 -9.35 -13.69 7.67
C GLY A 256 -9.28 -15.00 6.86
N ASP A 257 -8.16 -15.23 6.17
CA ASP A 257 -7.92 -16.48 5.43
C ASP A 257 -7.86 -17.68 6.38
N VAL A 258 -7.14 -17.56 7.51
CA VAL A 258 -7.03 -18.61 8.54
C VAL A 258 -8.39 -18.88 9.18
N ASP A 259 -9.12 -17.84 9.60
CA ASP A 259 -10.47 -17.95 10.21
C ASP A 259 -11.47 -18.63 9.26
N THR A 260 -11.41 -18.28 7.97
CA THR A 260 -12.25 -18.92 6.95
C THR A 260 -11.95 -20.40 6.83
N MET A 261 -10.67 -20.79 6.83
CA MET A 261 -10.28 -22.18 6.69
C MET A 261 -10.61 -22.97 7.96
N GLU A 262 -10.49 -22.38 9.14
CA GLU A 262 -10.90 -23.00 10.40
C GLU A 262 -12.41 -23.29 10.44
N LYS A 263 -13.24 -22.35 9.96
CA LYS A 263 -14.68 -22.56 9.80
C LYS A 263 -15.00 -23.68 8.82
N ASN A 264 -14.28 -23.72 7.69
CA ASN A 264 -14.43 -24.79 6.70
C ASN A 264 -14.11 -26.17 7.30
N ILE A 265 -13.02 -26.29 8.05
CA ILE A 265 -12.64 -27.52 8.76
C ILE A 265 -13.73 -27.95 9.76
N SER A 266 -14.27 -26.98 10.53
CA SER A 266 -15.37 -27.26 11.47
C SER A 266 -16.61 -27.79 10.76
N THR A 267 -17.02 -27.14 9.65
CA THR A 267 -18.15 -27.54 8.84
C THR A 267 -17.98 -28.96 8.28
N LEU A 268 -16.81 -29.26 7.70
CA LEU A 268 -16.50 -30.56 7.15
C LEU A 268 -16.51 -31.67 8.19
N LYS A 269 -15.96 -31.40 9.40
CA LYS A 269 -16.02 -32.33 10.53
C LYS A 269 -17.45 -32.61 10.98
N ASP A 270 -18.31 -31.59 11.00
CA ASP A 270 -19.71 -31.77 11.38
C ASP A 270 -20.53 -32.53 10.30
N MET A 271 -20.19 -32.36 9.02
CA MET A 271 -20.75 -33.17 7.93
C MET A 271 -20.29 -34.64 8.03
N LEU A 272 -19.01 -34.89 8.26
CA LEU A 272 -18.45 -36.25 8.44
C LEU A 272 -19.00 -36.98 9.65
N LYS A 273 -19.43 -36.27 10.71
CA LYS A 273 -20.15 -36.90 11.82
C LYS A 273 -21.50 -37.48 11.38
N LYS A 274 -22.13 -36.86 10.40
CA LYS A 274 -23.42 -37.30 9.83
C LYS A 274 -23.24 -38.43 8.82
N ASP A 275 -22.16 -38.39 8.02
CA ASP A 275 -21.79 -39.37 7.01
C ASP A 275 -20.29 -39.72 7.13
N PRO A 276 -19.90 -40.62 8.03
CA PRO A 276 -18.49 -40.92 8.33
C PRO A 276 -17.72 -41.60 7.18
N ASP A 277 -18.41 -42.27 6.29
CA ASP A 277 -17.81 -43.02 5.18
C ASP A 277 -17.71 -42.21 3.88
N ASN A 278 -18.02 -40.93 3.94
CA ASN A 278 -18.00 -40.05 2.78
C ASN A 278 -16.55 -39.67 2.39
N ALA A 279 -16.00 -40.36 1.42
CA ALA A 279 -14.63 -40.18 0.96
C ALA A 279 -14.39 -38.78 0.40
N GLU A 280 -15.39 -38.16 -0.26
CA GLU A 280 -15.25 -36.81 -0.83
C GLU A 280 -15.11 -35.76 0.29
N LEU A 281 -15.90 -35.85 1.35
CA LEU A 281 -15.79 -34.96 2.50
C LEU A 281 -14.45 -35.14 3.21
N GLN A 282 -13.93 -36.38 3.30
CA GLN A 282 -12.62 -36.63 3.87
C GLN A 282 -11.50 -35.97 3.05
N GLU A 283 -11.52 -36.11 1.72
CA GLU A 283 -10.56 -35.41 0.84
C GLU A 283 -10.62 -33.89 1.00
N ARG A 284 -11.82 -33.31 1.17
CA ARG A 284 -11.98 -31.85 1.40
C ARG A 284 -11.40 -31.48 2.76
N LEU A 285 -11.60 -32.31 3.78
CA LEU A 285 -11.05 -32.07 5.12
C LEU A 285 -9.52 -32.12 5.10
N ASP A 286 -8.93 -33.06 4.39
CA ASP A 286 -7.46 -33.17 4.26
C ASP A 286 -6.90 -31.94 3.51
N ALA A 287 -7.53 -31.54 2.41
CA ALA A 287 -7.18 -30.30 1.69
C ALA A 287 -7.32 -29.04 2.56
N ALA A 288 -8.39 -28.95 3.35
CA ALA A 288 -8.60 -27.82 4.26
C ALA A 288 -7.56 -27.76 5.40
N ASN A 289 -7.19 -28.92 5.97
CA ASN A 289 -6.14 -29.00 6.98
C ASN A 289 -4.77 -28.57 6.42
N LYS A 290 -4.42 -29.01 5.20
CA LYS A 290 -3.19 -28.58 4.53
C LYS A 290 -3.20 -27.07 4.28
N SER A 291 -4.31 -26.55 3.74
CA SER A 291 -4.47 -25.11 3.49
C SER A 291 -4.34 -24.30 4.78
N TYR A 292 -5.00 -24.73 5.86
CA TYR A 292 -4.90 -24.12 7.18
C TYR A 292 -3.45 -24.05 7.69
N THR A 293 -2.70 -25.14 7.54
CA THR A 293 -1.29 -25.18 7.95
C THR A 293 -0.47 -24.15 7.18
N LEU A 294 -0.58 -24.11 5.87
CA LEU A 294 0.15 -23.16 5.02
C LEU A 294 -0.25 -21.70 5.30
N MET A 295 -1.53 -21.43 5.50
CA MET A 295 -2.03 -20.09 5.83
C MET A 295 -1.58 -19.64 7.23
N ASN A 296 -1.54 -20.54 8.20
CA ASN A 296 -1.06 -20.25 9.54
C ASN A 296 0.45 -19.96 9.56
N ASP A 297 1.25 -20.72 8.80
CA ASP A 297 2.68 -20.44 8.62
C ASP A 297 2.93 -19.07 7.95
N LYS A 298 2.14 -18.73 6.93
CA LYS A 298 2.16 -17.41 6.30
C LYS A 298 1.82 -16.31 7.31
N MET A 299 0.76 -16.50 8.09
CA MET A 299 0.32 -15.54 9.10
C MET A 299 1.39 -15.32 10.17
N GLN A 300 2.03 -16.36 10.67
CA GLN A 300 3.12 -16.24 11.65
C GLN A 300 4.29 -15.42 11.12
N LYS A 301 4.75 -15.69 9.89
CA LYS A 301 5.80 -14.90 9.23
C LYS A 301 5.41 -13.44 9.05
N LEU A 302 4.14 -13.17 8.72
CA LEU A 302 3.62 -11.81 8.62
C LEU A 302 3.61 -11.10 9.97
N PHE A 303 3.23 -11.76 11.05
CA PHE A 303 3.30 -11.18 12.39
C PHE A 303 4.74 -10.80 12.78
N GLU A 304 5.71 -11.69 12.55
CA GLU A 304 7.12 -11.41 12.82
C GLU A 304 7.64 -10.20 12.04
N SER A 305 7.35 -10.15 10.73
CA SER A 305 7.74 -9.01 9.90
C SER A 305 7.01 -7.72 10.30
N SER A 306 5.74 -7.81 10.68
CA SER A 306 4.93 -6.65 11.09
C SER A 306 5.40 -6.04 12.40
N MET A 307 5.96 -6.80 13.31
CA MET A 307 6.60 -6.25 14.52
C MET A 307 7.80 -5.36 14.16
N THR A 308 8.64 -5.80 13.22
CA THR A 308 9.77 -5.00 12.73
C THR A 308 9.29 -3.73 12.01
N LYS A 309 8.26 -3.83 11.18
CA LYS A 309 7.68 -2.69 10.48
C LYS A 309 7.02 -1.71 11.45
N ALA A 310 6.31 -2.20 12.47
CA ALA A 310 5.72 -1.36 13.51
C ALA A 310 6.80 -0.58 14.29
N GLN A 311 7.94 -1.22 14.58
CA GLN A 311 9.09 -0.52 15.16
C GLN A 311 9.61 0.57 14.21
N GLY A 312 9.71 0.31 12.91
CA GLY A 312 10.09 1.31 11.91
C GLY A 312 9.15 2.52 11.87
N HIS A 313 7.83 2.30 11.96
CA HIS A 313 6.85 3.40 12.05
C HIS A 313 7.02 4.22 13.35
N LEU A 314 7.33 3.56 14.47
CA LEU A 314 7.61 4.24 15.73
C LEU A 314 8.90 5.06 15.65
N ASP A 315 9.95 4.51 15.04
CA ASP A 315 11.24 5.20 14.87
C ASP A 315 11.10 6.43 13.96
N LEU A 316 10.25 6.35 12.93
CA LEU A 316 9.89 7.48 12.08
C LEU A 316 9.23 8.61 12.89
N ALA A 317 8.26 8.27 13.74
CA ALA A 317 7.59 9.23 14.62
C ALA A 317 8.56 9.88 15.63
N ASN A 318 9.44 9.07 16.25
CA ASN A 318 10.47 9.56 17.17
C ASN A 318 11.47 10.49 16.48
N SER A 319 11.87 10.16 15.26
CA SER A 319 12.77 11.00 14.46
C SER A 319 12.15 12.35 14.14
N ALA A 320 10.87 12.37 13.74
CA ALA A 320 10.15 13.60 13.47
C ALA A 320 9.93 14.44 14.74
N LEU A 321 9.65 13.80 15.89
CA LEU A 321 9.56 14.46 17.18
C LEU A 321 10.89 15.13 17.56
N THR A 322 12.00 14.41 17.41
CA THR A 322 13.35 14.92 17.68
C THR A 322 13.70 16.09 16.75
N ALA A 323 13.42 15.97 15.47
CA ALA A 323 13.64 17.03 14.50
C ALA A 323 12.80 18.28 14.82
N THR A 324 11.56 18.11 15.27
CA THR A 324 10.68 19.21 15.67
C THR A 324 11.19 19.89 16.95
N GLY A 325 11.64 19.12 17.96
CA GLY A 325 12.25 19.64 19.17
C GLY A 325 13.52 20.46 18.88
N ASN A 326 14.40 19.96 18.02
CA ASN A 326 15.61 20.67 17.59
C ASN A 326 15.28 21.99 16.87
N ARG A 327 14.25 22.00 16.00
CA ARG A 327 13.76 23.22 15.34
C ARG A 327 13.22 24.23 16.36
N GLY A 328 12.43 23.78 17.33
CA GLY A 328 11.92 24.62 18.42
C GLY A 328 13.04 25.28 19.20
N SER A 329 14.04 24.51 19.64
CA SER A 329 15.22 25.04 20.35
C SER A 329 16.00 26.07 19.53
N ARG A 330 16.15 25.84 18.20
CA ARG A 330 16.81 26.82 17.32
C ARG A 330 16.03 28.12 17.23
N VAL A 331 14.70 28.06 17.08
CA VAL A 331 13.83 29.25 17.05
C VAL A 331 13.92 30.02 18.38
N GLU A 332 13.91 29.31 19.51
CA GLU A 332 14.05 29.92 20.83
C GLU A 332 15.41 30.62 21.01
N LEU A 333 16.51 29.99 20.59
CA LEU A 333 17.84 30.61 20.64
C LEU A 333 17.90 31.89 19.80
N VAL A 334 17.28 31.89 18.61
CA VAL A 334 17.22 33.09 17.76
C VAL A 334 16.38 34.18 18.41
N SER A 335 15.21 33.84 18.95
CA SER A 335 14.35 34.76 19.69
C SER A 335 15.09 35.43 20.86
N ASN A 336 15.79 34.62 21.67
CA ASN A 336 16.60 35.09 22.79
C ASN A 336 17.77 35.99 22.34
N ARG A 337 18.36 35.76 21.18
CA ARG A 337 19.40 36.61 20.60
C ARG A 337 18.84 37.94 20.15
N LEU A 338 17.69 37.94 19.48
CA LEU A 338 17.02 39.15 19.01
C LEU A 338 16.54 40.02 20.20
N ALA A 339 16.06 39.39 21.27
CA ALA A 339 15.62 40.11 22.48
C ALA A 339 16.76 40.80 23.30
N LYS A 340 18.01 40.42 23.03
CA LYS A 340 19.22 40.99 23.66
C LYS A 340 19.93 42.05 22.82
N GLN A 341 19.49 42.26 21.58
CA GLN A 341 19.91 43.35 20.73
C GLN A 341 19.01 44.58 20.88
#